data_ee6bcaaec734659ce589bac568900692
#
_entry.id   ee6bcaaec734659ce589bac568900692
#
_cell.length_a   1.000
_cell.length_b   1.000
_cell.length_c   1.000
_cell.angle_alpha   90.00
_cell.angle_beta   90.00
_cell.angle_gamma   90.00
#
_symmetry.space_group_name_H-M   'P 1'
#
loop_
_entity.id
_entity.type
_entity.pdbx_description
1 polymer ?
#
loop_
_entity_poly.entity_id
_entity_poly.type
_entity_poly.pdbx_seq_one_letter_code
_entity_poly.pdbx_strand_id
1 'polypeptide(L)'
;DKQDKYEKVKGLFKYGVGNSTAQPAIEATFVDINEGTPIDCSVEGGYKKLLKVLKNTVSGMKFVNTDFNTAGIKRGTLASDIYIVMPYKIKNALDVDELAGVFNLSKTELEARIIEIDEGDNIYVVDQNAILDYTRLYEMTSFWNAEGLYTNYWLTTERLYALSPLFDGCYISCTKY
;
A
#
# COMPACT_ATOMS: atom_id res chain seq x y z
N ASP A 1 -4.93 -9.81 -11.97
CA ASP A 1 -6.01 -10.28 -11.16
C ASP A 1 -5.96 -9.69 -9.74
N LYS A 2 -7.11 -9.56 -9.03
CA LYS A 2 -7.18 -8.89 -7.71
C LYS A 2 -6.26 -9.53 -6.67
N GLN A 3 -6.17 -10.85 -6.65
CA GLN A 3 -5.33 -11.58 -5.70
C GLN A 3 -3.84 -11.36 -5.98
N ASP A 4 -3.45 -11.34 -7.24
CA ASP A 4 -2.07 -11.09 -7.66
C ASP A 4 -1.64 -9.66 -7.28
N LYS A 5 -2.50 -8.66 -7.50
CA LYS A 5 -2.28 -7.27 -7.06
C LYS A 5 -2.13 -7.17 -5.53
N TYR A 6 -2.98 -7.87 -4.80
CA TYR A 6 -2.98 -7.89 -3.34
C TYR A 6 -1.68 -8.49 -2.79
N GLU A 7 -1.27 -9.65 -3.31
CA GLU A 7 -0.03 -10.31 -2.89
C GLU A 7 1.23 -9.49 -3.24
N LYS A 8 1.23 -8.80 -4.39
CA LYS A 8 2.31 -7.91 -4.82
C LYS A 8 2.49 -6.73 -3.88
N VAL A 9 1.40 -6.02 -3.59
CA VAL A 9 1.42 -4.87 -2.69
C VAL A 9 1.79 -5.31 -1.28
N LYS A 10 1.19 -6.39 -0.79
CA LYS A 10 1.48 -6.96 0.51
C LYS A 10 2.96 -7.36 0.63
N GLY A 11 3.52 -8.03 -0.39
CA GLY A 11 4.93 -8.39 -0.43
C GLY A 11 5.85 -7.18 -0.39
N LEU A 12 5.56 -6.15 -1.19
CA LEU A 12 6.36 -4.94 -1.25
C LEU A 12 6.40 -4.20 0.10
N PHE A 13 5.25 -4.02 0.73
CA PHE A 13 5.16 -3.31 2.02
C PHE A 13 5.60 -4.20 3.19
N LYS A 14 5.31 -5.50 3.17
CA LYS A 14 5.77 -6.43 4.21
C LYS A 14 7.29 -6.54 4.26
N TYR A 15 7.92 -6.80 3.13
CA TYR A 15 9.38 -6.91 3.06
C TYR A 15 10.08 -5.56 3.20
N GLY A 16 9.43 -4.48 2.82
CA GLY A 16 9.93 -3.14 3.02
C GLY A 16 9.84 -2.69 4.49
N VAL A 17 8.75 -2.99 5.16
CA VAL A 17 8.49 -2.55 6.55
C VAL A 17 9.16 -3.47 7.58
N GLY A 18 9.19 -4.79 7.35
CA GLY A 18 9.86 -5.74 8.25
C GLY A 18 11.37 -5.78 8.13
N ASN A 19 11.96 -5.12 7.12
CA ASN A 19 13.41 -5.06 6.90
C ASN A 19 13.91 -3.66 7.24
N SER A 20 14.66 -3.53 8.32
CA SER A 20 15.23 -2.25 8.78
C SER A 20 16.08 -1.51 7.74
N THR A 21 16.52 -2.21 6.70
CA THR A 21 17.28 -1.62 5.58
C THR A 21 16.37 -1.07 4.48
N ALA A 22 15.17 -1.64 4.29
CA ALA A 22 14.26 -1.25 3.22
C ALA A 22 13.18 -0.24 3.67
N GLN A 23 12.83 -0.23 4.96
CA GLN A 23 11.87 0.73 5.52
C GLN A 23 12.27 2.19 5.27
N PRO A 24 13.53 2.62 5.49
CA PRO A 24 13.96 3.97 5.17
C PRO A 24 13.80 4.34 3.68
N ALA A 25 13.91 3.37 2.78
CA ALA A 25 13.72 3.61 1.34
C ALA A 25 12.25 3.86 0.98
N ILE A 26 11.31 3.18 1.64
CA ILE A 26 9.86 3.41 1.46
C ILE A 26 9.48 4.78 2.04
N GLU A 27 9.92 5.09 3.24
CA GLU A 27 9.68 6.37 3.91
C GLU A 27 10.28 7.54 3.13
N ALA A 28 11.47 7.37 2.54
CA ALA A 28 12.09 8.37 1.69
C ALA A 28 11.34 8.59 0.35
N THR A 29 10.54 7.62 -0.08
CA THR A 29 9.76 7.72 -1.32
C THR A 29 8.42 8.42 -1.10
N PHE A 30 7.86 8.35 0.11
CA PHE A 30 6.56 8.89 0.45
C PHE A 30 6.63 10.09 1.40
N VAL A 31 5.61 10.92 1.36
CA VAL A 31 5.51 12.11 2.23
C VAL A 31 4.98 11.70 3.61
N ASP A 32 5.66 12.14 4.68
CA ASP A 32 5.17 12.00 6.05
C ASP A 32 4.13 13.09 6.35
N ILE A 33 2.88 12.67 6.55
CA ILE A 33 1.78 13.60 6.87
C ILE A 33 1.85 14.14 8.29
N ASN A 34 2.48 13.39 9.18
CA ASN A 34 2.56 13.76 10.60
C ASN A 34 3.88 14.46 10.98
N GLU A 35 4.75 14.74 10.01
CA GLU A 35 6.02 15.44 10.20
C GLU A 35 6.87 14.84 11.35
N GLY A 36 6.98 13.53 11.38
CA GLY A 36 7.75 12.78 12.40
C GLY A 36 7.07 12.64 13.77
N THR A 37 5.81 13.06 13.92
CA THR A 37 5.07 12.92 15.19
C THR A 37 4.01 11.82 15.07
N PRO A 38 4.26 10.59 15.55
CA PRO A 38 3.30 9.50 15.46
C PRO A 38 2.00 9.78 16.23
N ILE A 39 0.88 9.30 15.71
CA ILE A 39 -0.41 9.37 16.40
C ILE A 39 -0.46 8.24 17.44
N ASP A 40 -0.59 8.59 18.72
CA ASP A 40 -0.79 7.63 19.80
C ASP A 40 -2.27 7.20 19.83
N CYS A 41 -2.54 5.96 19.43
CA CYS A 41 -3.88 5.41 19.36
C CYS A 41 -4.41 4.92 20.73
N SER A 42 -3.55 4.77 21.74
CA SER A 42 -3.95 4.37 23.10
C SER A 42 -4.63 5.49 23.90
N VAL A 43 -4.42 6.73 23.45
CA VAL A 43 -5.02 7.90 24.12
C VAL A 43 -6.48 8.06 23.70
N GLU A 44 -7.33 8.48 24.62
CA GLU A 44 -8.74 8.77 24.32
C GLU A 44 -8.86 9.76 23.14
N GLY A 45 -9.58 9.36 22.12
CA GLY A 45 -9.70 10.13 20.87
C GLY A 45 -8.57 9.93 19.85
N GLY A 46 -7.55 9.10 20.13
CA GLY A 46 -6.44 8.81 19.20
C GLY A 46 -6.93 8.28 17.86
N TYR A 47 -7.84 7.31 17.87
CA TYR A 47 -8.44 6.78 16.63
C TYR A 47 -9.29 7.81 15.88
N LYS A 48 -10.01 8.71 16.58
CA LYS A 48 -10.75 9.80 15.93
C LYS A 48 -9.81 10.80 15.24
N LYS A 49 -8.67 11.09 15.87
CA LYS A 49 -7.63 11.93 15.28
C LYS A 49 -7.05 11.25 14.02
N LEU A 50 -6.75 9.96 14.12
CA LEU A 50 -6.25 9.16 12.99
C LEU A 50 -7.22 9.16 11.80
N LEU A 51 -8.51 8.91 12.04
CA LEU A 51 -9.55 8.97 11.01
C LEU A 51 -9.67 10.35 10.39
N LYS A 52 -9.59 11.41 11.18
CA LYS A 52 -9.63 12.78 10.67
C LYS A 52 -8.45 13.07 9.74
N VAL A 53 -7.24 12.67 10.15
CA VAL A 53 -6.03 12.83 9.33
C VAL A 53 -6.16 12.01 8.05
N LEU A 54 -6.56 10.75 8.15
CA LEU A 54 -6.77 9.87 7.00
C LEU A 54 -7.80 10.45 6.01
N LYS A 55 -8.92 10.94 6.52
CA LYS A 55 -9.97 11.59 5.70
C LYS A 55 -9.45 12.84 5.00
N ASN A 56 -8.71 13.67 5.69
CA ASN A 56 -8.12 14.88 5.11
C ASN A 56 -7.10 14.52 4.02
N THR A 57 -6.26 13.53 4.26
CA THR A 57 -5.25 13.04 3.31
C THR A 57 -5.90 12.52 2.04
N VAL A 58 -6.86 11.60 2.15
CA VAL A 58 -7.59 11.05 1.00
C VAL A 58 -8.34 12.15 0.23
N SER A 59 -8.93 13.10 0.94
CA SER A 59 -9.62 14.22 0.30
C SER A 59 -8.65 15.18 -0.37
N GLY A 60 -7.50 15.45 0.25
CA GLY A 60 -6.44 16.32 -0.28
C GLY A 60 -5.82 15.77 -1.55
N MET A 61 -5.54 14.46 -1.61
CA MET A 61 -4.97 13.80 -2.80
C MET A 61 -5.83 13.91 -4.06
N LYS A 62 -7.14 14.16 -3.91
CA LYS A 62 -8.05 14.36 -5.06
C LYS A 62 -7.85 15.70 -5.77
N PHE A 63 -7.24 16.67 -5.10
CA PHE A 63 -6.99 18.00 -5.67
C PHE A 63 -5.57 18.06 -6.22
N VAL A 64 -5.40 18.87 -7.29
CA VAL A 64 -4.09 19.06 -7.90
C VAL A 64 -3.21 19.92 -6.99
N ASN A 65 -2.22 19.32 -6.37
CA ASN A 65 -1.23 19.95 -5.49
C ASN A 65 0.13 19.25 -5.61
N THR A 66 1.09 19.66 -4.78
CA THR A 66 2.44 19.06 -4.70
C THR A 66 2.70 18.39 -3.36
N ASP A 67 1.71 18.34 -2.47
CA ASP A 67 1.91 18.04 -1.05
C ASP A 67 2.02 16.54 -0.77
N PHE A 68 1.62 15.70 -1.74
CA PHE A 68 1.55 14.25 -1.58
C PHE A 68 2.57 13.47 -2.41
N ASN A 69 3.53 14.15 -3.04
CA ASN A 69 4.63 13.46 -3.71
C ASN A 69 5.98 14.13 -3.44
N THR A 70 7.02 13.32 -3.28
CA THR A 70 8.38 13.79 -2.97
C THR A 70 9.07 14.43 -4.18
N ALA A 71 8.60 14.19 -5.40
CA ALA A 71 9.13 14.78 -6.62
C ALA A 71 8.65 16.22 -6.88
N GLY A 72 7.72 16.75 -6.08
CA GLY A 72 7.18 18.11 -6.23
C GLY A 72 6.35 18.32 -7.50
N ILE A 73 5.78 17.26 -8.06
CA ILE A 73 4.96 17.33 -9.27
C ILE A 73 3.53 17.69 -8.90
N LYS A 74 2.95 18.67 -9.58
CA LYS A 74 1.52 19.01 -9.42
C LYS A 74 0.65 17.92 -9.99
N ARG A 75 -0.02 17.20 -9.10
CA ARG A 75 -0.85 16.06 -9.44
C ARG A 75 -2.09 15.99 -8.56
N GLY A 76 -3.11 15.29 -9.03
CA GLY A 76 -4.27 14.89 -8.24
C GLY A 76 -4.63 13.45 -8.60
N THR A 77 -4.92 12.64 -7.61
CA THR A 77 -5.23 11.21 -7.77
C THR A 77 -6.73 10.97 -7.72
N LEU A 78 -7.27 10.24 -8.68
CA LEU A 78 -8.68 9.86 -8.66
C LEU A 78 -8.98 8.98 -7.44
N ALA A 79 -10.15 9.17 -6.85
CA ALA A 79 -10.58 8.38 -5.69
C ALA A 79 -10.59 6.86 -5.97
N SER A 80 -10.79 6.46 -7.24
CA SER A 80 -10.74 5.06 -7.70
C SER A 80 -9.35 4.46 -7.61
N ASP A 81 -8.32 5.27 -7.65
CA ASP A 81 -6.93 4.86 -7.79
C ASP A 81 -6.16 4.93 -6.46
N ILE A 82 -6.81 5.41 -5.39
CA ILE A 82 -6.24 5.48 -4.05
C ILE A 82 -6.41 4.13 -3.35
N TYR A 83 -5.28 3.57 -2.89
CA TYR A 83 -5.23 2.40 -2.02
C TYR A 83 -4.72 2.80 -0.63
N ILE A 84 -5.25 2.14 0.38
CA ILE A 84 -4.75 2.23 1.76
C ILE A 84 -4.12 0.90 2.14
N VAL A 85 -2.87 0.96 2.56
CA VAL A 85 -2.16 -0.19 3.15
C VAL A 85 -2.05 0.07 4.65
N MET A 86 -2.63 -0.79 5.46
CA MET A 86 -2.63 -0.62 6.91
C MET A 86 -2.42 -1.93 7.66
N PRO A 87 -1.82 -1.89 8.86
CA PRO A 87 -1.75 -3.05 9.74
C PRO A 87 -3.15 -3.54 10.13
N TYR A 88 -3.34 -4.87 10.15
CA TYR A 88 -4.64 -5.48 10.47
C TYR A 88 -5.14 -5.09 11.87
N LYS A 89 -4.22 -4.86 12.82
CA LYS A 89 -4.56 -4.43 14.18
C LYS A 89 -5.25 -3.07 14.20
N ILE A 90 -4.73 -2.11 13.43
CA ILE A 90 -5.32 -0.78 13.28
C ILE A 90 -6.68 -0.88 12.60
N LYS A 91 -6.77 -1.68 11.53
CA LYS A 91 -8.05 -1.88 10.83
C LYS A 91 -9.14 -2.46 11.73
N ASN A 92 -8.78 -3.47 12.55
CA ASN A 92 -9.73 -4.11 13.47
C ASN A 92 -10.19 -3.17 14.60
N ALA A 93 -9.38 -2.18 14.95
CA ALA A 93 -9.71 -1.18 15.96
C ALA A 93 -10.56 -0.03 15.40
N LEU A 94 -10.53 0.18 14.09
CA LEU A 94 -11.35 1.17 13.40
C LEU A 94 -12.70 0.57 12.99
N ASP A 95 -13.79 1.32 13.20
CA ASP A 95 -15.09 0.90 12.69
C ASP A 95 -15.11 0.91 11.16
N VAL A 96 -15.62 -0.18 10.58
CA VAL A 96 -15.75 -0.34 9.13
C VAL A 96 -16.66 0.75 8.53
N ASP A 97 -17.68 1.19 9.25
CA ASP A 97 -18.57 2.26 8.80
C ASP A 97 -17.88 3.62 8.80
N GLU A 98 -17.02 3.88 9.78
CA GLU A 98 -16.20 5.10 9.81
C GLU A 98 -15.17 5.12 8.69
N LEU A 99 -14.52 3.98 8.39
CA LEU A 99 -13.61 3.85 7.26
C LEU A 99 -14.32 4.01 5.91
N ALA A 100 -15.52 3.46 5.75
CA ALA A 100 -16.34 3.66 4.55
C ALA A 100 -16.66 5.15 4.34
N GLY A 101 -16.92 5.88 5.41
CA GLY A 101 -17.14 7.32 5.39
C GLY A 101 -15.94 8.15 4.92
N VAL A 102 -14.70 7.67 5.09
CA VAL A 102 -13.48 8.32 4.57
C VAL A 102 -13.52 8.45 3.05
N PHE A 103 -13.99 7.41 2.37
CA PHE A 103 -14.04 7.37 0.91
C PHE A 103 -15.39 7.75 0.33
N ASN A 104 -16.43 7.84 1.15
CA ASN A 104 -17.80 7.95 0.70
C ASN A 104 -18.23 6.77 -0.20
N LEU A 105 -17.85 5.56 0.22
CA LEU A 105 -18.07 4.30 -0.51
C LEU A 105 -18.92 3.32 0.29
N SER A 106 -19.46 2.32 -0.40
CA SER A 106 -20.02 1.14 0.26
C SER A 106 -18.95 0.28 0.92
N LYS A 107 -19.32 -0.53 1.94
CA LYS A 107 -18.39 -1.45 2.63
C LYS A 107 -17.65 -2.38 1.67
N THR A 108 -18.34 -2.90 0.68
CA THR A 108 -17.78 -3.84 -0.31
C THR A 108 -16.71 -3.18 -1.21
N GLU A 109 -16.93 -1.92 -1.57
CA GLU A 109 -15.95 -1.16 -2.37
C GLU A 109 -14.74 -0.76 -1.52
N LEU A 110 -14.95 -0.50 -0.24
CA LEU A 110 -13.88 -0.19 0.71
C LEU A 110 -12.92 -1.37 0.89
N GLU A 111 -13.45 -2.57 1.10
CA GLU A 111 -12.63 -3.78 1.26
C GLU A 111 -11.72 -4.05 0.05
N ALA A 112 -12.14 -3.62 -1.13
CA ALA A 112 -11.33 -3.73 -2.34
C ALA A 112 -10.14 -2.74 -2.39
N ARG A 113 -10.13 -1.73 -1.53
CA ARG A 113 -9.11 -0.66 -1.50
C ARG A 113 -8.21 -0.69 -0.27
N ILE A 114 -8.61 -1.40 0.78
CA ILE A 114 -7.79 -1.60 1.96
C ILE A 114 -6.99 -2.88 1.80
N ILE A 115 -5.68 -2.75 1.91
CA ILE A 115 -4.73 -3.86 1.89
C ILE A 115 -4.18 -4.01 3.29
N GLU A 116 -4.43 -5.17 3.88
CA GLU A 116 -3.98 -5.47 5.23
C GLU A 116 -2.57 -6.05 5.21
N ILE A 117 -1.73 -5.54 6.10
CA ILE A 117 -0.41 -6.10 6.38
C ILE A 117 -0.35 -6.60 7.82
N ASP A 118 0.49 -7.58 8.08
CA ASP A 118 0.65 -8.22 9.38
C ASP A 118 1.61 -7.49 10.32
N GLU A 119 2.48 -6.64 9.79
CA GLU A 119 3.50 -5.91 10.55
C GLU A 119 3.55 -4.44 10.13
N GLY A 120 4.09 -3.59 11.02
CA GLY A 120 4.33 -2.17 10.80
C GLY A 120 3.42 -1.25 11.60
N ASP A 121 3.90 -0.02 11.79
CA ASP A 121 3.25 1.02 12.58
C ASP A 121 2.69 2.16 11.71
N ASN A 122 2.84 2.05 10.39
CA ASN A 122 2.46 3.09 9.44
C ASN A 122 1.25 2.69 8.61
N ILE A 123 0.40 3.66 8.34
CA ILE A 123 -0.66 3.56 7.34
C ILE A 123 -0.17 4.27 6.09
N TYR A 124 -0.15 3.58 4.96
CA TYR A 124 0.23 4.15 3.68
C TYR A 124 -1.01 4.44 2.85
N VAL A 125 -1.07 5.64 2.30
CA VAL A 125 -2.10 6.06 1.34
C VAL A 125 -1.39 6.33 0.02
N VAL A 126 -1.66 5.52 -1.00
CA VAL A 126 -0.87 5.50 -2.22
C VAL A 126 -1.75 5.49 -3.47
N ASP A 127 -1.29 6.17 -4.51
CA ASP A 127 -1.82 5.98 -5.86
C ASP A 127 -1.42 4.59 -6.37
N GLN A 128 -2.35 3.82 -6.92
CA GLN A 128 -2.06 2.50 -7.48
C GLN A 128 -0.94 2.52 -8.53
N ASN A 129 -0.76 3.65 -9.23
CA ASN A 129 0.26 3.84 -10.24
C ASN A 129 1.65 4.10 -9.64
N ALA A 130 1.73 4.42 -8.34
CA ALA A 130 3.01 4.49 -7.63
C ALA A 130 3.66 3.12 -7.47
N ILE A 131 2.88 2.05 -7.56
CA ILE A 131 3.35 0.67 -7.44
C ILE A 131 3.66 0.13 -8.83
N LEU A 132 4.93 0.00 -9.12
CA LEU A 132 5.43 -0.47 -10.41
C LEU A 132 5.68 -1.98 -10.37
N ASP A 133 5.17 -2.69 -11.36
CA ASP A 133 5.39 -4.12 -11.58
C ASP A 133 6.04 -4.33 -12.94
N TYR A 134 7.27 -4.79 -12.94
CA TYR A 134 8.02 -5.11 -14.14
C TYR A 134 8.26 -6.61 -14.22
N THR A 135 7.77 -7.23 -15.28
CA THR A 135 8.09 -8.60 -15.62
C THR A 135 9.22 -8.63 -16.64
N ARG A 136 10.36 -9.16 -16.26
CA ARG A 136 11.52 -9.29 -17.13
C ARG A 136 11.49 -10.57 -17.93
N LEU A 137 11.16 -11.68 -17.28
CA LEU A 137 11.15 -12.98 -17.91
C LEU A 137 9.86 -13.71 -17.56
N TYR A 138 9.25 -14.27 -18.56
CA TYR A 138 8.15 -15.22 -18.44
C TYR A 138 8.36 -16.29 -19.47
N GLU A 139 9.00 -17.40 -19.09
CA GLU A 139 9.38 -18.47 -20.00
C GLU A 139 8.90 -19.81 -19.47
N MET A 140 8.32 -20.60 -20.35
CA MET A 140 7.98 -21.99 -20.08
C MET A 140 8.87 -22.90 -20.90
N THR A 141 9.72 -23.68 -20.23
CA THR A 141 10.53 -24.71 -20.84
C THR A 141 9.95 -26.07 -20.54
N SER A 142 10.05 -26.99 -21.51
CA SER A 142 9.63 -28.37 -21.32
C SER A 142 10.76 -29.34 -21.63
N PHE A 143 10.86 -30.36 -20.86
CA PHE A 143 11.83 -31.44 -21.04
C PHE A 143 11.15 -32.81 -20.99
N TRP A 144 11.34 -33.60 -22.03
CA TRP A 144 10.85 -34.96 -22.12
C TRP A 144 11.80 -35.91 -21.37
N ASN A 145 11.27 -36.66 -20.41
CA ASN A 145 11.99 -37.71 -19.74
C ASN A 145 11.60 -39.08 -20.36
N ALA A 146 12.51 -39.67 -21.12
CA ALA A 146 12.29 -40.89 -21.85
C ALA A 146 12.17 -42.14 -20.92
N GLU A 147 12.83 -42.15 -19.79
CA GLU A 147 12.79 -43.25 -18.82
C GLU A 147 11.45 -43.29 -18.08
N GLY A 148 10.92 -42.13 -17.70
CA GLY A 148 9.66 -42.06 -16.96
C GLY A 148 8.42 -41.84 -17.83
N LEU A 149 8.58 -41.69 -19.15
CA LEU A 149 7.51 -41.40 -20.12
C LEU A 149 6.65 -40.19 -19.76
N TYR A 150 7.24 -39.13 -19.21
CA TYR A 150 6.55 -37.88 -18.85
C TYR A 150 7.31 -36.67 -19.31
N THR A 151 6.61 -35.54 -19.43
CA THR A 151 7.20 -34.22 -19.73
C THR A 151 7.19 -33.35 -18.47
N ASN A 152 8.35 -32.84 -18.10
CA ASN A 152 8.48 -31.82 -17.09
C ASN A 152 8.30 -30.43 -17.72
N TYR A 153 7.51 -29.58 -17.08
CA TYR A 153 7.32 -28.19 -17.45
C TYR A 153 7.90 -27.30 -16.36
N TRP A 154 8.72 -26.35 -16.76
CA TRP A 154 9.33 -25.37 -15.89
C TRP A 154 8.84 -23.98 -16.28
N LEU A 155 8.22 -23.29 -15.35
CA LEU A 155 7.82 -21.91 -15.51
C LEU A 155 8.80 -21.02 -14.77
N THR A 156 9.57 -20.23 -15.50
CA THR A 156 10.50 -19.25 -14.95
C THR A 156 9.91 -17.86 -15.08
N THR A 157 9.81 -17.14 -13.96
CA THR A 157 9.30 -15.77 -13.95
C THR A 157 10.25 -14.90 -13.13
N GLU A 158 10.74 -13.84 -13.74
CA GLU A 158 11.48 -12.77 -13.05
C GLU A 158 10.61 -11.52 -13.01
N ARG A 159 10.31 -11.05 -11.80
CA ARG A 159 9.52 -9.83 -11.57
C ARG A 159 10.25 -8.89 -10.64
N LEU A 160 10.11 -7.59 -10.90
CA LEU A 160 10.61 -6.52 -10.05
C LEU A 160 9.43 -5.65 -9.62
N TYR A 161 9.31 -5.44 -8.33
CA TYR A 161 8.38 -4.49 -7.74
C TYR A 161 9.14 -3.28 -7.24
N ALA A 162 8.66 -2.09 -7.55
CA ALA A 162 9.27 -0.84 -7.15
C ALA A 162 8.21 0.21 -6.81
N LEU A 163 8.60 1.23 -6.05
CA LEU A 163 7.79 2.41 -5.78
C LEU A 163 8.30 3.59 -6.60
N SER A 164 7.39 4.33 -7.20
CA SER A 164 7.71 5.53 -7.97
C SER A 164 7.45 6.79 -7.14
N PRO A 165 8.43 7.67 -6.97
CA PRO A 165 8.23 8.96 -6.29
C PRO A 165 7.47 9.99 -7.15
N LEU A 166 7.17 9.65 -8.41
CA LEU A 166 6.48 10.55 -9.35
C LEU A 166 4.96 10.57 -9.14
N PHE A 167 4.43 9.61 -8.39
CA PHE A 167 3.01 9.48 -8.10
C PHE A 167 2.74 9.85 -6.65
N ASP A 168 1.49 10.21 -6.35
CA ASP A 168 1.10 10.58 -5.01
C ASP A 168 1.19 9.39 -4.07
N GLY A 169 1.85 9.59 -2.95
CA GLY A 169 2.00 8.61 -1.89
C GLY A 169 2.45 9.26 -0.59
N CYS A 170 1.79 8.88 0.48
CA CYS A 170 2.09 9.41 1.80
C CYS A 170 1.90 8.33 2.86
N TYR A 171 2.44 8.57 4.04
CA TYR A 171 2.24 7.69 5.18
C TYR A 171 1.88 8.48 6.44
N ILE A 172 1.18 7.80 7.33
CA ILE A 172 0.74 8.29 8.63
C ILE A 172 1.31 7.35 9.67
N SER A 173 2.20 7.84 10.52
CA SER A 173 2.81 7.05 11.58
C SER A 173 1.87 6.93 12.79
N CYS A 174 1.72 5.73 13.32
CA CYS A 174 0.89 5.40 14.47
C CYS A 174 1.71 4.67 15.53
N THR A 175 1.31 4.81 16.78
CA THR A 175 1.90 4.07 17.92
C THR A 175 0.84 3.56 18.85
N LYS A 176 1.12 2.47 19.58
CA LYS A 176 0.28 1.92 20.67
C LYS A 176 -1.18 1.67 20.25
N TYR A 177 -1.42 0.83 19.29
CA TYR A 177 -2.73 0.37 18.83
C TYR A 177 -3.07 -1.04 19.32
#